data_24cad640e763623880bf9f8b5e60ae13
#
_entry.id   24cad640e763623880bf9f8b5e60ae13
#
_cell.length_a   1.000
_cell.length_b   1.000
_cell.length_c   1.000
_cell.angle_alpha   90.00
_cell.angle_beta   90.00
_cell.angle_gamma   90.00
#
_symmetry.space_group_name_H-M   'P 1'
#
loop_
_entity.id
_entity.type
_entity.pdbx_description
1 polymer ?
#
loop_
_entity_poly.entity_id
_entity_poly.type
_entity_poly.pdbx_seq_one_letter_code
_entity_poly.pdbx_strand_id
1 'polypeptide(L)'
;MDPIKQRIAIAEYLEYIDVREYVEDMDNDYLSLMGRKYRKGPLFRIPDYLNDLNAMHQAEEHLSTEEIKTYMGHLLDIMGISVWCITHVSAAERAEAFLKTIGKWEE
;
A
#
# COMPACT_ATOMS: atom_id res chain seq x y z
N MET A 1 -7.30 -6.87 -8.11
CA MET A 1 -7.50 -6.74 -6.65
C MET A 1 -8.15 -5.42 -6.33
N ASP A 2 -9.13 -5.43 -5.45
CA ASP A 2 -9.88 -4.24 -5.04
C ASP A 2 -8.96 -3.18 -4.41
N PRO A 3 -9.08 -1.89 -4.77
CA PRO A 3 -8.22 -0.83 -4.20
C PRO A 3 -8.24 -0.73 -2.69
N ILE A 4 -9.40 -0.89 -2.06
CA ILE A 4 -9.49 -0.84 -0.59
C ILE A 4 -8.73 -2.01 0.03
N LYS A 5 -8.86 -3.21 -0.52
CA LYS A 5 -8.12 -4.39 -0.04
C LYS A 5 -6.61 -4.21 -0.19
N GLN A 6 -6.18 -3.58 -1.27
CA GLN A 6 -4.75 -3.29 -1.48
C GLN A 6 -4.22 -2.37 -0.38
N ARG A 7 -4.94 -1.30 -0.08
CA ARG A 7 -4.55 -0.35 0.97
C ARG A 7 -4.52 -1.02 2.35
N ILE A 8 -5.50 -1.85 2.64
CA ILE A 8 -5.55 -2.61 3.91
C ILE A 8 -4.33 -3.54 4.01
N ALA A 9 -4.03 -4.29 2.96
CA ALA A 9 -2.91 -5.23 2.98
C ALA A 9 -1.56 -4.53 3.17
N ILE A 10 -1.35 -3.39 2.51
CA ILE A 10 -0.13 -2.59 2.69
C ILE A 10 -0.04 -2.05 4.11
N ALA A 11 -1.14 -1.49 4.63
CA ALA A 11 -1.18 -0.94 5.97
C ALA A 11 -0.90 -2.01 7.02
N GLU A 12 -1.47 -3.20 6.87
CA GLU A 12 -1.23 -4.30 7.80
C GLU A 12 0.22 -4.77 7.78
N TYR A 13 0.85 -4.80 6.61
CA TYR A 13 2.28 -5.08 6.50
C TYR A 13 3.12 -4.03 7.25
N LEU A 14 2.69 -2.78 7.24
CA LEU A 14 3.35 -1.68 7.94
C LEU A 14 2.94 -1.61 9.43
N GLU A 15 2.36 -2.69 9.94
CA GLU A 15 2.01 -2.88 11.35
C GLU A 15 0.84 -2.04 11.86
N TYR A 16 0.00 -1.51 10.98
CA TYR A 16 -1.30 -0.98 11.40
C TYR A 16 -2.22 -2.12 11.81
N ILE A 17 -3.02 -1.90 12.84
CA ILE A 17 -4.03 -2.86 13.31
C ILE A 17 -5.41 -2.22 13.24
N ASP A 18 -6.45 -3.05 13.33
CA ASP A 18 -7.84 -2.61 13.23
C ASP A 18 -8.11 -1.78 11.97
N VAL A 19 -7.46 -2.15 10.85
CA VAL A 19 -7.58 -1.42 9.57
C VAL A 19 -8.92 -1.75 8.93
N ARG A 20 -9.80 -0.75 8.85
CA ARG A 20 -11.12 -0.87 8.23
C ARG A 20 -11.69 0.50 7.94
N GLU A 21 -12.85 0.54 7.31
CA GLU A 21 -13.56 1.78 7.10
C GLU A 21 -14.30 2.17 8.37
N TYR A 22 -14.16 3.44 8.77
CA TYR A 22 -14.84 4.01 9.94
C TYR A 22 -15.71 5.18 9.46
N VAL A 23 -16.83 5.39 10.14
CA VAL A 23 -17.71 6.54 9.87
C VAL A 23 -17.08 7.79 10.50
N GLU A 24 -16.66 8.74 9.64
CA GLU A 24 -16.12 10.03 10.11
C GLU A 24 -17.21 11.07 10.30
N ASP A 25 -18.26 11.02 9.49
CA ASP A 25 -19.38 11.97 9.53
C ASP A 25 -20.69 11.21 9.51
N MET A 26 -21.35 11.16 10.66
CA MET A 26 -22.61 10.43 10.82
C MET A 26 -23.74 11.02 9.97
N ASP A 27 -23.72 12.34 9.73
CA ASP A 27 -24.78 13.02 8.99
C ASP A 27 -24.71 12.73 7.48
N ASN A 28 -23.49 12.48 6.95
CA ASN A 28 -23.25 12.28 5.51
C ASN A 28 -22.83 10.87 5.15
N ASP A 29 -22.85 9.94 6.11
CA ASP A 29 -22.35 8.56 5.92
C ASP A 29 -20.94 8.52 5.32
N TYR A 30 -20.10 9.48 5.66
CA TYR A 30 -18.75 9.55 5.14
C TYR A 30 -17.86 8.51 5.83
N LEU A 31 -17.31 7.60 5.02
CA LEU A 31 -16.42 6.55 5.51
C LEU A 31 -14.97 6.85 5.14
N SER A 32 -14.06 6.63 6.07
CA SER A 32 -12.63 6.73 5.82
C SER A 32 -11.93 5.45 6.25
N LEU A 33 -10.94 5.03 5.46
CA LEU A 33 -10.09 3.91 5.83
C LEU A 33 -9.10 4.38 6.90
N MET A 34 -9.18 3.75 8.08
CA MET A 34 -8.35 4.12 9.24
C MET A 34 -7.80 2.89 9.92
N GLY A 35 -6.79 3.07 10.74
CA GLY A 35 -6.19 2.01 11.52
C GLY A 35 -5.43 2.54 12.73
N ARG A 36 -4.96 1.65 13.59
CA ARG A 36 -4.20 1.98 14.79
C ARG A 36 -2.80 1.42 14.70
N LYS A 37 -1.87 2.06 15.39
CA LYS A 37 -0.49 1.52 15.52
C LYS A 37 -0.35 0.59 16.72
N TYR A 38 -1.23 0.71 17.70
CA TYR A 38 -1.26 -0.17 18.87
C TYR A 38 -2.70 -0.27 19.40
N ARG A 39 -2.98 -1.36 20.14
CA ARG A 39 -4.35 -1.81 20.47
C ARG A 39 -5.27 -0.75 21.06
N LYS A 40 -4.78 0.15 21.91
CA LYS A 40 -5.58 1.19 22.54
C LYS A 40 -5.20 2.59 22.05
N GLY A 41 -4.50 2.66 20.92
CA GLY A 41 -4.03 3.90 20.35
C GLY A 41 -5.10 4.64 19.55
N PRO A 42 -4.79 5.87 19.13
CA PRO A 42 -5.70 6.64 18.29
C PRO A 42 -5.82 6.04 16.89
N LEU A 43 -6.92 6.37 16.23
CA LEU A 43 -7.11 6.04 14.81
C LEU A 43 -6.36 7.05 13.94
N PHE A 44 -5.65 6.55 12.93
CA PHE A 44 -5.01 7.36 11.91
C PHE A 44 -5.62 7.02 10.55
N ARG A 45 -5.73 8.01 9.68
CA ARG A 45 -6.12 7.75 8.30
C ARG A 45 -5.03 6.93 7.62
N ILE A 46 -5.45 5.89 6.91
CA ILE A 46 -4.52 5.08 6.13
C ILE A 46 -4.17 5.86 4.86
N PRO A 47 -2.87 6.03 4.56
CA PRO A 47 -2.46 6.73 3.34
C PRO A 47 -3.04 6.09 2.07
N ASP A 48 -3.25 6.91 1.05
CA ASP A 48 -3.71 6.41 -0.24
C ASP A 48 -2.52 5.94 -1.07
N TYR A 49 -2.03 4.75 -0.76
CA TYR A 49 -0.85 4.17 -1.40
C TYR A 49 -0.98 4.05 -2.92
N LEU A 50 -2.20 3.98 -3.44
CA LEU A 50 -2.44 3.79 -4.86
C LEU A 50 -2.37 5.08 -5.68
N ASN A 51 -2.55 6.23 -5.03
CA ASN A 51 -2.57 7.52 -5.70
C ASN A 51 -1.54 8.51 -5.15
N ASP A 52 -0.92 8.20 -4.01
CA ASP A 52 0.10 9.05 -3.38
C ASP A 52 1.47 8.38 -3.46
N LEU A 53 2.29 8.84 -4.40
CA LEU A 53 3.62 8.28 -4.64
C LEU A 53 4.52 8.43 -3.40
N ASN A 54 4.39 9.53 -2.65
CA ASN A 54 5.17 9.71 -1.43
C ASN A 54 4.82 8.67 -0.37
N ALA A 55 3.53 8.37 -0.21
CA ALA A 55 3.09 7.32 0.71
C ALA A 55 3.66 5.96 0.29
N MET A 56 3.66 5.67 -1.01
CA MET A 56 4.20 4.42 -1.53
C MET A 56 5.73 4.33 -1.32
N HIS A 57 6.45 5.44 -1.52
CA HIS A 57 7.90 5.49 -1.24
C HIS A 57 8.19 5.21 0.24
N GLN A 58 7.39 5.73 1.16
CA GLN A 58 7.54 5.45 2.58
C GLN A 58 7.29 3.96 2.88
N ALA A 59 6.29 3.36 2.25
CA ALA A 59 6.03 1.94 2.40
C ALA A 59 7.22 1.10 1.91
N GLU A 60 7.80 1.46 0.77
CA GLU A 60 8.95 0.76 0.19
C GLU A 60 10.16 0.71 1.13
N GLU A 61 10.34 1.73 1.98
CA GLU A 61 11.44 1.78 2.95
C GLU A 61 11.40 0.65 3.97
N HIS A 62 10.27 0.01 4.17
CA HIS A 62 10.11 -1.10 5.09
C HIS A 62 10.48 -2.47 4.50
N LEU A 63 10.76 -2.53 3.19
CA LEU A 63 11.19 -3.77 2.55
C LEU A 63 12.62 -4.11 2.94
N SER A 64 12.88 -5.40 3.20
CA SER A 64 14.23 -5.88 3.43
C SER A 64 15.04 -5.88 2.13
N THR A 65 16.37 -6.06 2.22
CA THR A 65 17.24 -6.13 1.05
C THR A 65 16.78 -7.22 0.08
N GLU A 66 16.41 -8.39 0.58
CA GLU A 66 15.92 -9.49 -0.26
C GLU A 66 14.57 -9.17 -0.89
N GLU A 67 13.67 -8.54 -0.12
CA GLU A 67 12.38 -8.12 -0.64
C GLU A 67 12.53 -7.05 -1.72
N ILE A 68 13.48 -6.13 -1.57
CA ILE A 68 13.75 -5.10 -2.60
C ILE A 68 14.11 -5.75 -3.93
N LYS A 69 14.93 -6.80 -3.92
CA LYS A 69 15.29 -7.51 -5.17
C LYS A 69 14.06 -8.12 -5.83
N THR A 70 13.21 -8.78 -5.04
CA THR A 70 11.95 -9.36 -5.54
C THR A 70 11.01 -8.27 -6.06
N TYR A 71 10.92 -7.18 -5.33
CA TYR A 71 10.10 -6.02 -5.67
C TYR A 71 10.52 -5.43 -7.03
N MET A 72 11.82 -5.23 -7.24
CA MET A 72 12.33 -4.72 -8.50
C MET A 72 12.01 -5.66 -9.66
N GLY A 73 12.06 -6.97 -9.43
CA GLY A 73 11.66 -7.96 -10.42
C GLY A 73 10.19 -7.82 -10.81
N HIS A 74 9.31 -7.64 -9.84
CA HIS A 74 7.88 -7.44 -10.11
C HIS A 74 7.61 -6.13 -10.84
N LEU A 75 8.34 -5.05 -10.50
CA LEU A 75 8.21 -3.79 -11.23
C LEU A 75 8.60 -3.95 -12.70
N LEU A 76 9.67 -4.67 -12.97
CA LEU A 76 10.11 -4.95 -14.35
C LEU A 76 9.06 -5.75 -15.11
N ASP A 77 8.43 -6.73 -14.47
CA ASP A 77 7.36 -7.52 -15.08
C ASP A 77 6.14 -6.68 -15.45
N ILE A 78 5.82 -5.70 -14.63
CA ILE A 78 4.65 -4.81 -14.86
C ILE A 78 4.96 -3.79 -15.96
N MET A 79 6.15 -3.19 -15.92
CA MET A 79 6.48 -2.04 -16.75
C MET A 79 7.38 -2.37 -17.96
N GLY A 80 7.92 -3.57 -18.02
CA GLY A 80 8.92 -3.92 -19.03
C GLY A 80 10.33 -3.64 -18.55
N ILE A 81 11.32 -3.83 -19.44
CA ILE A 81 12.74 -3.90 -19.08
C ILE A 81 13.44 -2.53 -19.04
N SER A 82 12.77 -1.48 -19.48
CA SER A 82 13.38 -0.14 -19.59
C SER A 82 13.57 0.53 -18.23
N VAL A 83 14.77 1.03 -17.96
CA VAL A 83 15.06 1.85 -16.76
C VAL A 83 14.18 3.10 -16.74
N TRP A 84 13.87 3.65 -17.91
CA TRP A 84 12.96 4.80 -18.03
C TRP A 84 11.57 4.45 -17.48
N CYS A 85 11.06 3.27 -17.78
CA CYS A 85 9.76 2.83 -17.28
C CYS A 85 9.76 2.73 -15.75
N ILE A 86 10.84 2.24 -15.13
CA ILE A 86 10.95 2.12 -13.68
C ILE A 86 10.85 3.49 -13.00
N THR A 87 11.48 4.51 -13.56
CA THR A 87 11.45 5.86 -12.98
C THR A 87 10.09 6.54 -13.13
N HIS A 88 9.23 6.02 -14.02
CA HIS A 88 7.91 6.58 -14.29
C HIS A 88 6.76 5.69 -13.82
N VAL A 89 7.05 4.70 -12.97
CA VAL A 89 6.04 3.79 -12.43
C VAL A 89 5.08 4.55 -11.51
N SER A 90 3.79 4.38 -11.74
CA SER A 90 2.75 5.01 -10.90
C SER A 90 2.70 4.42 -9.51
N ALA A 91 2.06 5.12 -8.56
CA ALA A 91 1.85 4.60 -7.21
C ALA A 91 1.05 3.29 -7.24
N ALA A 92 0.02 3.19 -8.08
CA ALA A 92 -0.81 1.99 -8.21
C ALA A 92 0.01 0.79 -8.69
N GLU A 93 0.90 0.98 -9.66
CA GLU A 93 1.76 -0.08 -10.16
C GLU A 93 2.80 -0.52 -9.13
N ARG A 94 3.32 0.44 -8.37
CA ARG A 94 4.23 0.16 -7.24
C ARG A 94 3.52 -0.62 -6.14
N ALA A 95 2.25 -0.29 -5.87
CA ALA A 95 1.44 -1.01 -4.89
C ALA A 95 1.23 -2.48 -5.31
N GLU A 96 0.95 -2.73 -6.60
CA GLU A 96 0.81 -4.09 -7.11
C GLU A 96 2.12 -4.88 -6.92
N ALA A 97 3.26 -4.31 -7.31
CA ALA A 97 4.56 -4.95 -7.15
C ALA A 97 4.88 -5.20 -5.68
N PHE A 98 4.58 -4.24 -4.82
CA PHE A 98 4.76 -4.35 -3.37
C PHE A 98 3.96 -5.52 -2.80
N LEU A 99 2.68 -5.60 -3.15
CA LEU A 99 1.80 -6.66 -2.67
C LEU A 99 2.21 -8.05 -3.19
N LYS A 100 2.68 -8.13 -4.42
CA LYS A 100 3.24 -9.37 -4.96
C LYS A 100 4.49 -9.79 -4.18
N THR A 101 5.32 -8.82 -3.80
CA THR A 101 6.55 -9.07 -3.04
C THR A 101 6.24 -9.65 -1.66
N ILE A 102 5.25 -9.11 -0.97
CA ILE A 102 4.88 -9.59 0.37
C ILE A 102 3.88 -10.77 0.34
N GLY A 103 3.51 -11.25 -0.85
CA GLY A 103 2.64 -12.40 -1.01
C GLY A 103 1.17 -12.13 -0.71
N LYS A 104 0.71 -10.89 -0.86
CA LYS A 104 -0.68 -10.49 -0.55
C LYS A 104 -1.49 -10.07 -1.77
N TRP A 105 -0.91 -10.12 -2.96
CA TRP A 105 -1.65 -9.79 -4.17
C TRP A 105 -2.67 -10.87 -4.49
N GLU A 106 -3.92 -10.46 -4.72
CA GLU A 106 -5.02 -11.34 -5.13
C GLU A 106 -5.44 -10.99 -6.56
N GLU A 107 -5.56 -11.99 -7.41
CA GLU A 107 -6.01 -11.82 -8.79
C GLU A 107 -7.53 -11.91 -8.92
#